data_6bf5ef771774b32701ac04d882de016a
#
_entry.id   6bf5ef771774b32701ac04d882de016a
#
_cell.length_a   1.000
_cell.length_b   1.000
_cell.length_c   1.000
_cell.angle_alpha   90.00
_cell.angle_beta   90.00
_cell.angle_gamma   90.00
#
_symmetry.space_group_name_H-M   'P 1'
#
loop_
_entity.id
_entity.type
_entity.pdbx_description
1 polymer ?
#
loop_
_entity_poly.entity_id
_entity_poly.type
_entity_poly.pdbx_seq_one_letter_code
_entity_poly.pdbx_strand_id
1 'polypeptide(L)'
;MPIDRERILSLFGEIQKALSILKEFQKEKKEKIIGDLKVLGSVKYYFIVVMEGCIDICHHILSREQWGVPESYADGFVLLGEKKIIPIKLAQNLANMAKFRNLLVHLYWKVDDERLY
;
A
#
# COMPACT_ATOMS: atom_id res chain seq x y z
N MET A 1 -22.53 4.07 9.75
CA MET A 1 -21.72 4.70 10.81
C MET A 1 -20.80 5.74 10.19
N PRO A 2 -20.57 6.86 10.88
CA PRO A 2 -19.71 7.89 10.30
C PRO A 2 -18.25 7.44 10.22
N ILE A 3 -17.55 7.96 9.21
CA ILE A 3 -16.13 7.72 9.04
C ILE A 3 -15.37 8.43 10.15
N ASP A 4 -14.40 7.76 10.76
CA ASP A 4 -13.53 8.33 11.75
C ASP A 4 -12.43 9.15 11.05
N ARG A 5 -12.66 10.45 10.98
CA ARG A 5 -11.78 11.37 10.27
C ARG A 5 -10.37 11.40 10.87
N GLU A 6 -10.27 11.36 12.21
CA GLU A 6 -8.96 11.39 12.86
C GLU A 6 -8.13 10.16 12.51
N ARG A 7 -8.78 9.00 12.47
CA ARG A 7 -8.10 7.76 12.10
C ARG A 7 -7.60 7.82 10.65
N ILE A 8 -8.43 8.30 9.73
CA ILE A 8 -8.06 8.43 8.32
C ILE A 8 -6.87 9.40 8.18
N LEU A 9 -6.92 10.55 8.86
CA LEU A 9 -5.82 11.52 8.80
C LEU A 9 -4.53 10.95 9.40
N SER A 10 -4.63 10.19 10.48
CA SER A 10 -3.47 9.53 11.08
C SER A 10 -2.85 8.54 10.11
N LEU A 11 -3.66 7.73 9.45
CA LEU A 11 -3.18 6.76 8.44
C LEU A 11 -2.53 7.46 7.26
N PHE A 12 -3.12 8.55 6.77
CA PHE A 12 -2.50 9.36 5.70
C PHE A 12 -1.15 9.91 6.13
N GLY A 13 -1.03 10.38 7.38
CA GLY A 13 0.23 10.87 7.91
C GLY A 13 1.32 9.80 7.90
N GLU A 14 0.99 8.58 8.31
CA GLU A 14 1.93 7.46 8.29
C GLU A 14 2.34 7.10 6.85
N ILE A 15 1.38 7.11 5.92
CA ILE A 15 1.65 6.84 4.51
C ILE A 15 2.59 7.91 3.94
N GLN A 16 2.32 9.18 4.20
CA GLN A 16 3.15 10.28 3.70
C GLN A 16 4.58 10.21 4.23
N LYS A 17 4.72 9.87 5.51
CA LYS A 17 6.03 9.71 6.15
C LYS A 17 6.83 8.59 5.48
N ALA A 18 6.20 7.45 5.28
CA ALA A 18 6.85 6.30 4.62
C ALA A 18 7.20 6.62 3.16
N LEU A 19 6.31 7.30 2.44
CA LEU A 19 6.58 7.73 1.06
C LEU A 19 7.76 8.68 0.97
N SER A 20 7.89 9.62 1.93
CA SER A 20 9.03 10.54 1.98
C SER A 20 10.34 9.77 2.13
N ILE A 21 10.36 8.76 2.98
CA ILE A 21 11.55 7.93 3.18
C ILE A 21 11.86 7.14 1.90
N LEU A 22 10.85 6.56 1.26
CA LEU A 22 11.04 5.85 -0.01
C LEU A 22 11.59 6.77 -1.11
N LYS A 23 11.14 8.02 -1.16
CA LYS A 23 11.65 9.00 -2.11
C LYS A 23 13.13 9.32 -1.87
N GLU A 24 13.56 9.32 -0.61
CA GLU A 24 14.99 9.49 -0.30
C GLU A 24 15.81 8.32 -0.83
N PHE A 25 15.34 7.08 -0.66
CA PHE A 25 16.00 5.90 -1.22
C PHE A 25 16.04 5.95 -2.75
N GLN A 26 15.00 6.50 -3.39
CA GLN A 26 14.91 6.59 -4.85
C GLN A 26 16.04 7.45 -5.44
N LYS A 27 16.62 8.35 -4.66
CA LYS A 27 17.75 9.18 -5.08
C LYS A 27 19.07 8.40 -5.13
N GLU A 28 19.12 7.23 -4.48
CA GLU A 28 20.31 6.39 -4.48
C GLU A 28 20.38 5.56 -5.75
N LYS A 29 21.60 5.15 -6.12
CA LYS A 29 21.79 4.26 -7.26
C LYS A 29 21.17 2.90 -6.96
N LYS A 30 20.59 2.28 -7.99
CA LYS A 30 19.95 0.96 -7.90
C LYS A 30 20.85 -0.07 -7.22
N GLU A 31 22.13 -0.11 -7.59
CA GLU A 31 23.12 -1.07 -7.06
C GLU A 31 23.34 -0.90 -5.56
N LYS A 32 23.23 0.32 -5.05
CA LYS A 32 23.37 0.58 -3.61
C LYS A 32 22.19 0.03 -2.82
N ILE A 33 21.00 0.03 -3.42
CA ILE A 33 19.79 -0.47 -2.76
C ILE A 33 19.75 -1.99 -2.85
N ILE A 34 19.90 -2.55 -4.03
CA ILE A 34 19.80 -4.00 -4.25
C ILE A 34 21.00 -4.74 -3.66
N GLY A 35 22.18 -4.13 -3.72
CA GLY A 35 23.41 -4.74 -3.22
C GLY A 35 23.62 -4.69 -1.71
N ASP A 36 22.76 -3.99 -0.96
CA ASP A 36 22.86 -3.88 0.50
C ASP A 36 21.59 -4.44 1.14
N LEU A 37 21.70 -5.59 1.80
CA LEU A 37 20.56 -6.27 2.41
C LEU A 37 19.85 -5.41 3.47
N LYS A 38 20.58 -4.57 4.20
CA LYS A 38 19.97 -3.70 5.21
C LYS A 38 19.14 -2.61 4.56
N VAL A 39 19.67 -2.01 3.50
CA VAL A 39 18.97 -0.98 2.74
C VAL A 39 17.76 -1.57 2.05
N LEU A 40 17.94 -2.71 1.38
CA LEU A 40 16.86 -3.40 0.69
C LEU A 40 15.73 -3.80 1.65
N GLY A 41 16.09 -4.32 2.83
CA GLY A 41 15.11 -4.66 3.86
C GLY A 41 14.34 -3.44 4.34
N SER A 42 15.01 -2.30 4.51
CA SER A 42 14.34 -1.04 4.89
C SER A 42 13.37 -0.58 3.81
N VAL A 43 13.76 -0.63 2.54
CA VAL A 43 12.88 -0.27 1.42
C VAL A 43 11.64 -1.15 1.41
N LYS A 44 11.80 -2.46 1.55
CA LYS A 44 10.67 -3.39 1.60
C LYS A 44 9.76 -3.09 2.78
N TYR A 45 10.32 -2.78 3.94
CA TYR A 45 9.54 -2.41 5.12
C TYR A 45 8.66 -1.19 4.86
N TYR A 46 9.24 -0.12 4.30
CA TYR A 46 8.47 1.10 4.04
C TYR A 46 7.41 0.92 2.96
N PHE A 47 7.66 0.06 1.97
CA PHE A 47 6.61 -0.34 1.03
C PHE A 47 5.44 -1.00 1.76
N ILE A 48 5.74 -1.92 2.68
CA ILE A 48 4.69 -2.58 3.47
C ILE A 48 3.91 -1.55 4.29
N VAL A 49 4.57 -0.59 4.92
CA VAL A 49 3.90 0.46 5.70
C VAL A 49 2.92 1.25 4.81
N VAL A 50 3.34 1.65 3.61
CA VAL A 50 2.47 2.39 2.69
C VAL A 50 1.27 1.53 2.28
N MET A 51 1.53 0.29 1.88
CA MET A 51 0.49 -0.61 1.40
C MET A 51 -0.51 -0.96 2.51
N GLU A 52 -0.02 -1.26 3.71
CA GLU A 52 -0.89 -1.54 4.85
C GLU A 52 -1.74 -0.32 5.23
N GLY A 53 -1.16 0.88 5.18
CA GLY A 53 -1.91 2.10 5.45
C GLY A 53 -3.05 2.31 4.46
N CYS A 54 -2.79 2.08 3.18
CA CYS A 54 -3.83 2.19 2.14
C CYS A 54 -4.93 1.14 2.35
N ILE A 55 -4.55 -0.09 2.68
CA ILE A 55 -5.50 -1.18 2.94
C ILE A 55 -6.36 -0.84 4.16
N ASP A 56 -5.76 -0.32 5.22
CA ASP A 56 -6.49 0.04 6.43
C ASP A 56 -7.50 1.15 6.17
N ILE A 57 -7.14 2.16 5.37
CA ILE A 57 -8.08 3.21 4.97
C ILE A 57 -9.24 2.62 4.18
N CYS A 58 -8.93 1.76 3.22
CA CYS A 58 -9.96 1.08 2.41
C CYS A 58 -10.94 0.32 3.29
N HIS A 59 -10.43 -0.51 4.19
CA HIS A 59 -11.27 -1.31 5.08
C HIS A 59 -12.10 -0.45 6.02
N HIS A 60 -11.53 0.66 6.50
CA HIS A 60 -12.26 1.58 7.37
C HIS A 60 -13.47 2.17 6.63
N ILE A 61 -13.26 2.65 5.40
CA ILE A 61 -14.34 3.22 4.59
C ILE A 61 -15.43 2.18 4.30
N LEU A 62 -15.04 0.99 3.84
CA LEU A 62 -15.99 -0.07 3.52
C LEU A 62 -16.83 -0.48 4.75
N SER A 63 -16.17 -0.58 5.90
CA SER A 63 -16.83 -0.94 7.16
C SER A 63 -17.82 0.14 7.59
N ARG A 64 -17.44 1.40 7.55
CA ARG A 64 -18.31 2.50 7.99
C ARG A 64 -19.48 2.74 7.06
N GLU A 65 -19.28 2.52 5.75
CA GLU A 65 -20.34 2.66 4.75
C GLU A 65 -21.19 1.40 4.64
N GLN A 66 -20.80 0.32 5.31
CA GLN A 66 -21.50 -0.97 5.30
C GLN A 66 -21.68 -1.56 3.90
N TRP A 67 -20.66 -1.43 3.06
CA TRP A 67 -20.70 -1.95 1.69
C TRP A 67 -20.26 -3.42 1.59
N GLY A 68 -20.12 -4.08 2.73
CA GLY A 68 -19.79 -5.50 2.79
C GLY A 68 -18.32 -5.73 3.09
N VAL A 69 -17.97 -7.02 3.14
CA VAL A 69 -16.61 -7.47 3.39
C VAL A 69 -16.03 -8.00 2.08
N PRO A 70 -14.97 -7.40 1.53
CA PRO A 70 -14.39 -7.91 0.30
C PRO A 70 -13.67 -9.23 0.54
N GLU A 71 -13.62 -10.08 -0.49
CA GLU A 71 -12.93 -11.38 -0.41
C GLU A 71 -11.42 -11.23 -0.36
N SER A 72 -10.90 -10.13 -0.92
CA SER A 72 -9.47 -9.83 -0.93
C SER A 72 -9.25 -8.34 -0.79
N TYR A 73 -8.01 -7.96 -0.49
CA TYR A 73 -7.65 -6.53 -0.44
C TYR A 73 -7.83 -5.87 -1.80
N ALA A 74 -7.46 -6.57 -2.87
CA ALA A 74 -7.64 -6.05 -4.23
C ALA A 74 -9.11 -5.76 -4.53
N ASP A 75 -10.01 -6.66 -4.14
CA ASP A 75 -11.46 -6.49 -4.33
C ASP A 75 -11.98 -5.29 -3.56
N GLY A 76 -11.42 -5.01 -2.38
CA GLY A 76 -11.77 -3.82 -1.60
C GLY A 76 -11.50 -2.54 -2.37
N PHE A 77 -10.35 -2.42 -3.02
CA PHE A 77 -10.02 -1.24 -3.81
C PHE A 77 -10.91 -1.12 -5.05
N VAL A 78 -11.20 -2.24 -5.71
CA VAL A 78 -12.13 -2.26 -6.85
C VAL A 78 -13.49 -1.73 -6.42
N LEU A 79 -13.98 -2.15 -5.26
CA LEU A 79 -15.27 -1.69 -4.73
C LEU A 79 -15.27 -0.18 -4.47
N LEU A 80 -14.19 0.38 -3.93
CA LEU A 80 -14.08 1.84 -3.77
C LEU A 80 -14.20 2.56 -5.10
N GLY A 81 -13.61 2.01 -6.17
CA GLY A 81 -13.72 2.56 -7.51
C GLY A 81 -15.15 2.50 -8.02
N GLU A 82 -15.83 1.37 -7.83
CA GLU A 82 -17.22 1.18 -8.24
C GLU A 82 -18.15 2.15 -7.51
N LYS A 83 -17.89 2.43 -6.24
CA LYS A 83 -18.67 3.38 -5.44
C LYS A 83 -18.26 4.82 -5.67
N LYS A 84 -17.35 5.07 -6.60
CA LYS A 84 -16.88 6.42 -6.98
C LYS A 84 -16.21 7.19 -5.85
N ILE A 85 -15.69 6.49 -4.85
CA ILE A 85 -14.90 7.11 -3.78
C ILE A 85 -13.53 7.55 -4.32
N ILE A 86 -12.97 6.74 -5.23
CA ILE A 86 -11.71 7.03 -5.92
C ILE A 86 -11.88 6.81 -7.41
N PRO A 87 -11.04 7.45 -8.26
CA PRO A 87 -11.06 7.19 -9.69
C PRO A 87 -10.80 5.72 -10.01
N ILE A 88 -11.44 5.20 -11.05
CA ILE A 88 -11.31 3.79 -11.45
C ILE A 88 -9.85 3.41 -11.71
N LYS A 89 -9.09 4.28 -12.39
CA LYS A 89 -7.69 4.01 -12.66
C LYS A 89 -6.87 3.86 -11.37
N LEU A 90 -7.11 4.72 -10.40
CA LEU A 90 -6.46 4.62 -9.09
C LEU A 90 -6.86 3.32 -8.39
N ALA A 91 -8.13 2.96 -8.46
CA ALA A 91 -8.61 1.70 -7.86
C ALA A 91 -7.89 0.49 -8.46
N GLN A 92 -7.71 0.47 -9.78
CA GLN A 92 -6.99 -0.61 -10.46
C GLN A 92 -5.51 -0.66 -10.02
N ASN A 93 -4.86 0.50 -9.92
CA ASN A 93 -3.48 0.58 -9.46
C ASN A 93 -3.33 0.11 -8.02
N LEU A 94 -4.26 0.49 -7.15
CA LEU A 94 -4.25 0.05 -5.75
C LEU A 94 -4.55 -1.44 -5.63
N ALA A 95 -5.43 -1.98 -6.47
CA ALA A 95 -5.69 -3.42 -6.50
C ALA A 95 -4.43 -4.20 -6.89
N ASN A 96 -3.68 -3.71 -7.87
CA ASN A 96 -2.42 -4.31 -8.27
C ASN A 96 -1.37 -4.20 -7.15
N MET A 97 -1.35 -3.06 -6.46
CA MET A 97 -0.51 -2.87 -5.28
C MET A 97 -0.82 -3.91 -4.19
N ALA A 98 -2.10 -4.18 -3.95
CA ALA A 98 -2.51 -5.16 -2.95
C ALA A 98 -2.03 -6.57 -3.30
N LYS A 99 -2.03 -6.92 -4.58
CA LYS A 99 -1.47 -8.20 -5.05
C LYS A 99 0.04 -8.26 -4.81
N PHE A 100 0.75 -7.17 -5.06
CA PHE A 100 2.18 -7.09 -4.77
C PHE A 100 2.45 -7.19 -3.27
N ARG A 101 1.62 -6.54 -2.44
CA ARG A 101 1.72 -6.64 -0.98
C ARG A 101 1.64 -8.09 -0.51
N ASN A 102 0.70 -8.85 -1.06
CA ASN A 102 0.55 -10.25 -0.69
C ASN A 102 1.79 -11.07 -1.07
N LEU A 103 2.36 -10.80 -2.24
CA LEU A 103 3.60 -11.44 -2.66
C LEU A 103 4.75 -11.06 -1.71
N LEU A 104 4.89 -9.78 -1.40
CA LEU A 104 5.96 -9.28 -0.55
C LEU A 104 5.89 -9.82 0.87
N VAL A 105 4.69 -9.93 1.44
CA VAL A 105 4.50 -10.38 2.83
C VAL A 105 4.57 -11.90 2.95
N HIS A 106 3.92 -12.63 2.04
CA HIS A 106 3.77 -14.08 2.16
C HIS A 106 4.84 -14.86 1.40
N LEU A 107 5.37 -14.30 0.32
CA LEU A 107 6.36 -14.96 -0.54
C LEU A 107 7.58 -14.06 -0.71
N TYR A 108 8.06 -13.53 0.40
CA TYR A 108 9.15 -12.55 0.45
C TYR A 108 10.35 -12.93 -0.42
N TRP A 109 10.74 -14.22 -0.40
CA TRP A 109 11.88 -14.72 -1.15
C TRP A 109 11.66 -14.79 -2.67
N LYS A 110 10.40 -14.68 -3.12
CA LYS A 110 10.06 -14.72 -4.55
C LYS A 110 9.93 -13.32 -5.16
N VAL A 111 10.13 -12.26 -4.37
CA VAL A 111 10.06 -10.90 -4.89
C VAL A 111 11.29 -10.62 -5.75
N ASP A 112 11.04 -10.12 -6.96
CA ASP A 112 12.10 -9.66 -7.85
C ASP A 112 12.59 -8.30 -7.37
N ASP A 113 13.80 -8.24 -6.81
CA ASP A 113 14.37 -7.02 -6.25
C ASP A 113 14.55 -5.94 -7.32
N GLU A 114 14.83 -6.33 -8.56
CA GLU A 114 14.93 -5.40 -9.69
C GLU A 114 13.58 -4.72 -9.94
N ARG A 115 12.50 -5.47 -9.87
CA ARG A 115 11.15 -4.96 -10.06
C ARG A 115 10.73 -4.03 -8.93
N LEU A 116 11.21 -4.29 -7.71
CA LEU A 116 10.94 -3.46 -6.55
C LEU A 116 11.48 -2.04 -6.74
N TYR A 117 12.72 -1.95 -7.26
CA TYR A 117 13.36 -0.65 -7.49
C TYR A 117 12.62 0.14 -8.57
#